data_4d1b901d42e7f005d12c3d9f068eec29
#
_entry.id   4d1b901d42e7f005d12c3d9f068eec29
#
_cell.length_a   1.000
_cell.length_b   1.000
_cell.length_c   1.000
_cell.angle_alpha   90.00
_cell.angle_beta   90.00
_cell.angle_gamma   90.00
#
_symmetry.space_group_name_H-M   'P 1'
#
loop_
_entity.id
_entity.type
_entity.pdbx_description
1 polymer ?
#
loop_
_entity_poly.entity_id
_entity_poly.type
_entity_poly.pdbx_seq_one_letter_code
_entity_poly.pdbx_strand_id
1 'polypeptide(L)'
;MSKKRIIIISFIVGALAIIAVVLYFILQHEPEQRKYEVSKAELSTLKKEVSISIQRYEKDLFTLNTKDLKELGSAVAQLSKKYPEELIAKGVWEEPMMMQQLSNYLNDPAIRDIYESTMKVFPDLNDLTDELQDALAYYLHYYPNAEIPVFFTLVPGIDTESPSVFGYENHIFIHLDMYMGADSPHYKKIGIPLYISERFDKKYIAIDCFKKALVYKHLPEQTSITLLDHMIYEGKKLYFTELMFPQRTEEDLIGYTPEKYAWANQYQPEIWNYLIEKELLFSKDEDARRKFIEEAPFTKPFTNASPGRLGAFIGWKIVQGYMENHTELSLDDLMKNTDSQMILKESGYKPLKK
;
A
#
# COMPACT_ATOMS: atom_id res chain seq x y z
N MET A 1 -15.69 -5.73 -62.18
CA MET A 1 -14.77 -5.29 -61.08
C MET A 1 -13.40 -5.93 -61.31
N SER A 2 -12.30 -5.15 -61.18
CA SER A 2 -10.97 -5.72 -61.35
C SER A 2 -10.60 -6.63 -60.18
N LYS A 3 -9.85 -7.73 -60.42
CA LYS A 3 -9.37 -8.65 -59.36
C LYS A 3 -8.73 -7.92 -58.15
N LYS A 4 -8.03 -6.80 -58.38
CA LYS A 4 -7.47 -5.96 -57.32
C LYS A 4 -8.53 -5.35 -56.41
N ARG A 5 -9.69 -4.90 -56.90
CA ARG A 5 -10.77 -4.34 -56.09
C ARG A 5 -11.43 -5.41 -55.19
N ILE A 6 -11.57 -6.65 -55.72
CA ILE A 6 -12.13 -7.76 -54.92
C ILE A 6 -11.21 -8.12 -53.76
N ILE A 7 -9.89 -8.16 -53.96
CA ILE A 7 -8.88 -8.46 -52.95
C ILE A 7 -8.90 -7.37 -51.86
N ILE A 8 -8.96 -6.09 -52.22
CA ILE A 8 -9.02 -4.98 -51.24
C ILE A 8 -10.30 -5.04 -50.43
N ILE A 9 -11.43 -5.32 -51.06
CA ILE A 9 -12.73 -5.44 -50.34
C ILE A 9 -12.68 -6.63 -49.37
N SER A 10 -12.11 -7.78 -49.75
CA SER A 10 -11.98 -8.94 -48.87
C SER A 10 -11.05 -8.64 -47.66
N PHE A 11 -9.98 -7.86 -47.85
CA PHE A 11 -9.12 -7.42 -46.73
C PHE A 11 -9.83 -6.48 -45.77
N ILE A 12 -10.64 -5.53 -46.29
CA ILE A 12 -11.40 -4.60 -45.47
C ILE A 12 -12.49 -5.34 -44.65
N VAL A 13 -13.19 -6.27 -45.30
CA VAL A 13 -14.22 -7.08 -44.59
C VAL A 13 -13.59 -7.98 -43.54
N GLY A 14 -12.43 -8.58 -43.79
CA GLY A 14 -11.67 -9.36 -42.83
C GLY A 14 -11.20 -8.51 -41.62
N ALA A 15 -10.69 -7.31 -41.85
CA ALA A 15 -10.28 -6.39 -40.81
C ALA A 15 -11.47 -5.91 -39.93
N LEU A 16 -12.62 -5.61 -40.56
CA LEU A 16 -13.84 -5.25 -39.85
C LEU A 16 -14.40 -6.40 -39.00
N ALA A 17 -14.31 -7.65 -39.51
CA ALA A 17 -14.70 -8.83 -38.75
C ALA A 17 -13.80 -9.06 -37.54
N ILE A 18 -12.47 -8.86 -37.67
CA ILE A 18 -11.53 -8.94 -36.53
C ILE A 18 -11.82 -7.82 -35.50
N ILE A 19 -12.06 -6.59 -35.95
CA ILE A 19 -12.41 -5.47 -35.05
C ILE A 19 -13.74 -5.76 -34.35
N ALA A 20 -14.74 -6.31 -35.04
CA ALA A 20 -16.02 -6.69 -34.41
C ALA A 20 -15.86 -7.79 -33.35
N VAL A 21 -15.00 -8.80 -33.63
CA VAL A 21 -14.67 -9.86 -32.65
C VAL A 21 -13.92 -9.29 -31.45
N VAL A 22 -12.95 -8.42 -31.68
CA VAL A 22 -12.21 -7.76 -30.58
C VAL A 22 -13.15 -6.87 -29.75
N LEU A 23 -14.00 -6.07 -30.39
CA LEU A 23 -15.02 -5.27 -29.72
C LEU A 23 -16.04 -6.14 -28.98
N TYR A 24 -16.46 -7.26 -29.53
CA TYR A 24 -17.33 -8.23 -28.88
C TYR A 24 -16.68 -8.82 -27.62
N PHE A 25 -15.39 -9.20 -27.67
CA PHE A 25 -14.65 -9.66 -26.50
C PHE A 25 -14.40 -8.54 -25.47
N ILE A 26 -14.16 -7.31 -25.92
CA ILE A 26 -14.02 -6.15 -25.02
C ILE A 26 -15.38 -5.82 -24.35
N LEU A 27 -16.49 -5.90 -25.06
CA LEU A 27 -17.83 -5.65 -24.56
C LEU A 27 -18.39 -6.81 -23.73
N GLN A 28 -17.92 -8.05 -23.92
CA GLN A 28 -18.24 -9.19 -23.04
C GLN A 28 -17.32 -9.31 -21.82
N HIS A 29 -16.18 -8.67 -21.84
CA HIS A 29 -15.40 -8.39 -20.61
C HIS A 29 -15.91 -7.08 -20.00
N GLU A 30 -17.22 -7.02 -19.66
CA GLU A 30 -17.55 -6.25 -18.48
C GLU A 30 -16.73 -6.88 -17.35
N PRO A 31 -15.90 -6.06 -16.63
CA PRO A 31 -15.20 -6.58 -15.47
C PRO A 31 -16.29 -7.23 -14.61
N GLU A 32 -16.12 -8.50 -14.25
CA GLU A 32 -17.05 -9.20 -13.36
C GLU A 32 -17.38 -8.23 -12.23
N GLN A 33 -18.65 -7.81 -12.16
CA GLN A 33 -19.10 -6.87 -11.13
C GLN A 33 -18.71 -7.49 -9.81
N ARG A 34 -17.70 -6.90 -9.17
CA ARG A 34 -17.24 -7.38 -7.88
C ARG A 34 -18.44 -7.32 -6.95
N LYS A 35 -18.75 -8.40 -6.29
CA LYS A 35 -19.95 -8.64 -5.47
C LYS A 35 -20.13 -7.65 -4.31
N TYR A 36 -19.16 -6.75 -4.13
CA TYR A 36 -19.08 -5.72 -3.09
C TYR A 36 -19.05 -4.30 -3.69
N GLU A 37 -19.82 -4.06 -4.78
CA GLU A 37 -19.96 -2.69 -5.30
C GLU A 37 -20.80 -1.84 -4.34
N VAL A 38 -20.12 -0.93 -3.65
CA VAL A 38 -20.78 0.19 -2.96
C VAL A 38 -21.49 1.02 -4.01
N SER A 39 -22.80 1.28 -3.83
CA SER A 39 -23.55 2.08 -4.79
C SER A 39 -22.98 3.49 -4.88
N LYS A 40 -22.98 4.09 -6.09
CA LYS A 40 -22.51 5.48 -6.28
C LYS A 40 -23.24 6.49 -5.39
N ALA A 41 -24.53 6.24 -5.10
CA ALA A 41 -25.32 7.12 -4.24
C ALA A 41 -24.88 7.03 -2.78
N GLU A 42 -24.64 5.81 -2.28
CA GLU A 42 -24.13 5.57 -0.94
C GLU A 42 -22.71 6.16 -0.77
N LEU A 43 -21.81 5.87 -1.70
CA LEU A 43 -20.45 6.41 -1.68
C LEU A 43 -20.46 7.95 -1.68
N SER A 44 -21.34 8.59 -2.49
CA SER A 44 -21.49 10.04 -2.49
C SER A 44 -21.99 10.60 -1.16
N THR A 45 -22.80 9.83 -0.42
CA THR A 45 -23.26 10.20 0.92
C THR A 45 -22.13 10.08 1.93
N LEU A 46 -21.45 8.93 1.96
CA LEU A 46 -20.33 8.67 2.86
C LEU A 46 -19.17 9.67 2.64
N LYS A 47 -18.85 10.02 1.39
CA LYS A 47 -17.86 11.07 1.09
C LYS A 47 -18.17 12.42 1.73
N LYS A 48 -19.43 12.79 1.88
CA LYS A 48 -19.82 14.05 2.53
C LYS A 48 -19.65 14.00 4.06
N GLU A 49 -19.69 12.82 4.64
CA GLU A 49 -19.45 12.58 6.06
C GLU A 49 -17.96 12.55 6.39
N VAL A 50 -17.11 12.18 5.42
CA VAL A 50 -15.66 12.15 5.56
C VAL A 50 -15.10 13.55 5.32
N SER A 51 -14.67 14.21 6.40
CA SER A 51 -13.89 15.45 6.32
C SER A 51 -12.53 15.21 6.94
N ILE A 52 -11.48 15.24 6.12
CA ILE A 52 -10.11 15.08 6.58
C ILE A 52 -9.28 16.32 6.32
N SER A 53 -8.27 16.52 7.16
CA SER A 53 -7.23 17.50 6.96
C SER A 53 -5.89 16.86 7.28
N ILE A 54 -4.96 16.91 6.34
CA ILE A 54 -3.60 16.43 6.55
C ILE A 54 -2.79 17.55 7.19
N GLN A 55 -2.32 17.33 8.41
CA GLN A 55 -1.52 18.28 9.17
C GLN A 55 -0.06 18.21 8.71
N ARG A 56 0.45 19.30 8.14
CA ARG A 56 1.81 19.37 7.61
C ARG A 56 2.80 19.79 8.68
N TYR A 57 3.10 18.83 9.59
CA TYR A 57 4.01 19.09 10.71
C TYR A 57 5.42 19.52 10.24
N GLU A 58 5.91 18.92 9.17
CA GLU A 58 7.22 19.26 8.60
C GLU A 58 7.30 20.75 8.19
N LYS A 59 6.22 21.31 7.64
CA LYS A 59 6.22 22.74 7.26
C LYS A 59 6.39 23.62 8.48
N ASP A 60 5.60 23.38 9.52
CA ASP A 60 5.69 24.18 10.73
C ASP A 60 7.03 24.00 11.45
N LEU A 61 7.51 22.74 11.53
CA LEU A 61 8.78 22.42 12.19
C LEU A 61 9.96 23.11 11.51
N PHE A 62 10.06 23.05 10.19
CA PHE A 62 11.18 23.63 9.43
C PHE A 62 11.14 25.18 9.34
N THR A 63 10.05 25.83 9.81
CA THR A 63 10.05 27.29 10.04
C THR A 63 10.85 27.70 11.26
N LEU A 64 11.12 26.78 12.20
CA LEU A 64 11.87 27.04 13.41
C LEU A 64 13.37 27.18 13.13
N ASN A 65 13.73 28.22 12.38
CA ASN A 65 15.09 28.45 11.90
C ASN A 65 15.88 29.34 12.85
N THR A 66 16.06 28.91 14.11
CA THR A 66 16.87 29.61 15.09
C THR A 66 17.98 28.72 15.65
N LYS A 67 19.13 29.33 15.97
CA LYS A 67 20.24 28.67 16.68
C LYS A 67 20.23 28.96 18.19
N ASP A 68 19.39 29.90 18.63
CA ASP A 68 19.15 30.16 20.04
C ASP A 68 18.26 29.06 20.63
N LEU A 69 18.82 28.25 21.52
CA LEU A 69 18.10 27.08 22.08
C LEU A 69 16.93 27.49 22.97
N LYS A 70 16.97 28.64 23.59
CA LYS A 70 15.87 29.14 24.43
C LYS A 70 14.71 29.61 23.57
N GLU A 71 15.02 30.30 22.47
CA GLU A 71 14.04 30.71 21.48
C GLU A 71 13.42 29.47 20.82
N LEU A 72 14.25 28.49 20.43
CA LEU A 72 13.79 27.21 19.87
C LEU A 72 12.84 26.47 20.82
N GLY A 73 13.23 26.32 22.09
CA GLY A 73 12.40 25.70 23.10
C GLY A 73 11.03 26.39 23.25
N SER A 74 11.03 27.75 23.26
CA SER A 74 9.79 28.52 23.32
C SER A 74 8.89 28.26 22.09
N ALA A 75 9.47 28.18 20.89
CA ALA A 75 8.75 27.88 19.65
C ALA A 75 8.21 26.45 19.64
N VAL A 76 9.00 25.45 20.07
CA VAL A 76 8.55 24.05 20.20
C VAL A 76 7.42 23.93 21.22
N ALA A 77 7.47 24.65 22.34
CA ALA A 77 6.39 24.72 23.31
C ALA A 77 5.08 25.33 22.73
N GLN A 78 5.15 26.18 21.70
CA GLN A 78 3.96 26.62 20.98
C GLN A 78 3.46 25.55 20.01
N LEU A 79 4.37 24.86 19.27
CA LEU A 79 3.99 23.76 18.39
C LEU A 79 3.32 22.62 19.15
N SER A 80 3.75 22.31 20.38
CA SER A 80 3.15 21.22 21.19
C SER A 80 1.68 21.47 21.55
N LYS A 81 1.17 22.69 21.40
CA LYS A 81 -0.26 22.98 21.54
C LYS A 81 -1.08 22.62 20.31
N LYS A 82 -0.43 22.47 19.16
CA LYS A 82 -1.06 22.17 17.87
C LYS A 82 -0.92 20.69 17.48
N TYR A 83 0.15 20.05 17.92
CA TYR A 83 0.51 18.70 17.52
C TYR A 83 0.48 17.73 18.72
N PRO A 84 0.16 16.43 18.48
CA PRO A 84 0.06 15.44 19.53
C PRO A 84 1.43 15.10 20.16
N GLU A 85 1.39 14.46 21.34
CA GLU A 85 2.59 14.14 22.12
C GLU A 85 3.51 13.12 21.40
N GLU A 86 3.00 12.36 20.46
CA GLU A 86 3.78 11.44 19.61
C GLU A 86 4.77 12.20 18.71
N LEU A 87 4.44 13.44 18.35
CA LEU A 87 5.32 14.30 17.56
C LEU A 87 6.19 15.20 18.44
N ILE A 88 5.64 15.69 19.53
CA ILE A 88 6.33 16.61 20.45
C ILE A 88 6.05 16.14 21.87
N ALA A 89 6.93 15.30 22.40
CA ALA A 89 6.80 14.79 23.76
C ALA A 89 6.71 15.93 24.79
N LYS A 90 5.85 15.76 25.76
CA LYS A 90 5.60 16.79 26.80
C LYS A 90 6.88 17.15 27.54
N GLY A 91 7.16 18.43 27.63
CA GLY A 91 8.33 18.96 28.34
C GLY A 91 9.65 18.84 27.59
N VAL A 92 9.68 18.25 26.39
CA VAL A 92 10.91 18.09 25.57
C VAL A 92 11.60 19.44 25.30
N TRP A 93 10.82 20.51 25.22
CA TRP A 93 11.33 21.88 24.99
C TRP A 93 12.10 22.50 26.18
N GLU A 94 12.00 21.89 27.37
CA GLU A 94 12.74 22.31 28.56
C GLU A 94 14.10 21.60 28.69
N GLU A 95 14.34 20.57 27.85
CA GLU A 95 15.53 19.75 27.86
C GLU A 95 16.60 20.31 26.90
N PRO A 96 17.69 20.94 27.40
CA PRO A 96 18.68 21.62 26.56
C PRO A 96 19.35 20.69 25.53
N MET A 97 19.58 19.42 25.90
CA MET A 97 20.18 18.42 24.99
C MET A 97 19.25 18.09 23.83
N MET A 98 17.94 17.97 24.10
CA MET A 98 16.95 17.71 23.05
C MET A 98 16.83 18.92 22.11
N MET A 99 16.85 20.13 22.64
CA MET A 99 16.84 21.34 21.83
C MET A 99 18.11 21.48 21.00
N GLN A 100 19.27 21.08 21.54
CA GLN A 100 20.50 21.04 20.75
C GLN A 100 20.42 20.02 19.61
N GLN A 101 19.89 18.83 19.84
CA GLN A 101 19.68 17.81 18.81
C GLN A 101 18.73 18.31 17.73
N LEU A 102 17.60 18.89 18.13
CA LEU A 102 16.64 19.48 17.19
C LEU A 102 17.25 20.63 16.39
N SER A 103 18.03 21.52 17.03
CA SER A 103 18.73 22.59 16.33
C SER A 103 19.73 22.04 15.32
N ASN A 104 20.49 21.00 15.67
CA ASN A 104 21.41 20.33 14.75
C ASN A 104 20.67 19.74 13.56
N TYR A 105 19.59 19.01 13.81
CA TYR A 105 18.74 18.43 12.77
C TYR A 105 18.18 19.51 11.82
N LEU A 106 17.56 20.56 12.35
CA LEU A 106 16.94 21.63 11.54
C LEU A 106 17.97 22.45 10.73
N ASN A 107 19.23 22.48 11.16
CA ASN A 107 20.30 23.20 10.48
C ASN A 107 21.25 22.28 9.69
N ASP A 108 21.03 20.96 9.68
CA ASP A 108 21.84 20.03 8.90
C ASP A 108 21.60 20.27 7.39
N PRO A 109 22.67 20.53 6.61
CA PRO A 109 22.52 20.81 5.17
C PRO A 109 21.90 19.65 4.39
N ALA A 110 22.16 18.39 4.77
CA ALA A 110 21.61 17.23 4.07
C ALA A 110 20.10 17.08 4.36
N ILE A 111 19.68 17.29 5.60
CA ILE A 111 18.26 17.30 5.99
C ILE A 111 17.52 18.44 5.31
N ARG A 112 18.13 19.63 5.23
CA ARG A 112 17.55 20.78 4.50
C ARG A 112 17.36 20.48 3.02
N ASP A 113 18.34 19.87 2.37
CA ASP A 113 18.26 19.49 0.95
C ASP A 113 17.14 18.43 0.70
N ILE A 114 17.01 17.44 1.60
CA ILE A 114 15.90 16.47 1.57
C ILE A 114 14.56 17.19 1.75
N TYR A 115 14.42 18.06 2.75
CA TYR A 115 13.19 18.82 2.98
C TYR A 115 12.79 19.66 1.76
N GLU A 116 13.72 20.44 1.21
CA GLU A 116 13.46 21.28 0.03
C GLU A 116 13.05 20.45 -1.19
N SER A 117 13.70 19.31 -1.39
CA SER A 117 13.36 18.37 -2.46
C SER A 117 11.98 17.77 -2.25
N THR A 118 11.64 17.38 -1.02
CA THR A 118 10.32 16.87 -0.65
C THR A 118 9.24 17.93 -0.89
N MET A 119 9.50 19.19 -0.53
CA MET A 119 8.53 20.29 -0.76
C MET A 119 8.30 20.58 -2.25
N LYS A 120 9.28 20.34 -3.13
CA LYS A 120 9.10 20.44 -4.59
C LYS A 120 8.19 19.33 -5.12
N VAL A 121 8.27 18.12 -4.58
CA VAL A 121 7.40 16.99 -4.95
C VAL A 121 5.99 17.17 -4.38
N PHE A 122 5.90 17.71 -3.16
CA PHE A 122 4.66 17.87 -2.39
C PHE A 122 4.40 19.36 -2.05
N PRO A 123 4.20 20.24 -3.04
CA PRO A 123 3.86 21.65 -2.78
C PRO A 123 2.54 21.77 -2.02
N ASP A 124 1.58 20.91 -2.35
CA ASP A 124 0.34 20.65 -1.62
C ASP A 124 0.06 19.14 -1.54
N LEU A 125 -1.05 18.77 -0.90
CA LEU A 125 -1.49 17.39 -0.73
C LEU A 125 -2.94 17.18 -1.16
N ASN A 126 -3.45 18.00 -2.10
CA ASN A 126 -4.85 17.95 -2.52
C ASN A 126 -5.20 16.59 -3.10
N ASP A 127 -4.42 16.09 -4.07
CA ASP A 127 -4.63 14.77 -4.68
C ASP A 127 -4.64 13.64 -3.63
N LEU A 128 -3.71 13.69 -2.68
CA LEU A 128 -3.65 12.70 -1.58
C LEU A 128 -4.86 12.82 -0.66
N THR A 129 -5.30 14.05 -0.36
CA THR A 129 -6.49 14.30 0.47
C THR A 129 -7.73 13.73 -0.20
N ASP A 130 -7.91 13.97 -1.49
CA ASP A 130 -9.05 13.45 -2.25
C ASP A 130 -9.05 11.92 -2.30
N GLU A 131 -7.89 11.30 -2.54
CA GLU A 131 -7.75 9.83 -2.56
C GLU A 131 -8.02 9.20 -1.19
N LEU A 132 -7.49 9.78 -0.11
CA LEU A 132 -7.75 9.33 1.26
C LEU A 132 -9.23 9.50 1.63
N GLN A 133 -9.86 10.61 1.21
CA GLN A 133 -11.28 10.84 1.46
C GLN A 133 -12.15 9.79 0.75
N ASP A 134 -11.79 9.43 -0.48
CA ASP A 134 -12.46 8.37 -1.22
C ASP A 134 -12.32 7.01 -0.54
N ALA A 135 -11.09 6.64 -0.17
CA ALA A 135 -10.82 5.38 0.51
C ALA A 135 -11.48 5.29 1.89
N LEU A 136 -11.53 6.40 2.64
CA LEU A 136 -12.23 6.45 3.93
C LEU A 136 -13.75 6.36 3.79
N ALA A 137 -14.34 6.78 2.67
CA ALA A 137 -15.76 6.55 2.42
C ALA A 137 -16.04 5.04 2.23
N TYR A 138 -15.17 4.31 1.50
CA TYR A 138 -15.25 2.85 1.46
C TYR A 138 -15.01 2.22 2.84
N TYR A 139 -14.08 2.75 3.60
CA TYR A 139 -13.81 2.28 4.96
C TYR A 139 -15.04 2.39 5.87
N LEU A 140 -15.77 3.53 5.84
CA LEU A 140 -17.01 3.71 6.60
C LEU A 140 -18.14 2.81 6.11
N HIS A 141 -18.18 2.42 4.84
CA HIS A 141 -19.13 1.42 4.35
C HIS A 141 -18.95 0.07 5.07
N TYR A 142 -17.69 -0.40 5.20
CA TYR A 142 -17.41 -1.67 5.88
C TYR A 142 -17.41 -1.57 7.40
N TYR A 143 -17.07 -0.40 7.93
CA TYR A 143 -16.96 -0.11 9.36
C TYR A 143 -17.71 1.18 9.73
N PRO A 144 -19.06 1.17 9.78
CA PRO A 144 -19.86 2.39 9.93
C PRO A 144 -19.62 3.18 11.20
N ASN A 145 -19.08 2.53 12.24
CA ASN A 145 -18.79 3.15 13.54
C ASN A 145 -17.30 3.47 13.71
N ALA A 146 -16.50 3.36 12.67
CA ALA A 146 -15.08 3.62 12.76
C ALA A 146 -14.80 5.12 12.89
N GLU A 147 -13.82 5.46 13.72
CA GLU A 147 -13.31 6.82 13.80
C GLU A 147 -12.40 7.13 12.61
N ILE A 148 -12.58 8.31 12.02
CA ILE A 148 -11.71 8.81 10.96
C ILE A 148 -10.38 9.25 11.58
N PRO A 149 -9.24 8.73 11.11
CA PRO A 149 -7.94 9.09 11.66
C PRO A 149 -7.53 10.53 11.28
N VAL A 150 -6.69 11.12 12.12
CA VAL A 150 -6.00 12.37 11.81
C VAL A 150 -4.65 12.05 11.15
N PHE A 151 -4.35 12.69 10.04
CA PHE A 151 -3.12 12.46 9.28
C PHE A 151 -2.09 13.56 9.55
N PHE A 152 -0.84 13.14 9.76
CA PHE A 152 0.29 14.03 9.93
C PHE A 152 1.38 13.66 8.92
N THR A 153 1.99 14.66 8.31
CA THR A 153 3.15 14.46 7.43
C THR A 153 4.44 14.90 8.11
N LEU A 154 5.52 14.23 7.77
CA LEU A 154 6.84 14.35 8.39
C LEU A 154 7.93 14.31 7.32
N VAL A 155 9.09 14.88 7.63
CA VAL A 155 10.33 14.72 6.87
C VAL A 155 11.45 14.43 7.87
N PRO A 156 11.55 13.23 8.44
CA PRO A 156 12.53 12.90 9.48
C PRO A 156 13.95 12.69 8.93
N GLY A 157 14.12 12.57 7.63
CA GLY A 157 15.29 12.05 6.93
C GLY A 157 15.02 10.64 6.40
N ILE A 158 15.65 10.31 5.28
CA ILE A 158 15.41 9.05 4.58
C ILE A 158 15.96 7.89 5.40
N ASP A 159 15.08 7.02 5.86
CA ASP A 159 15.40 5.83 6.64
C ASP A 159 14.56 4.64 6.16
N THR A 160 15.22 3.56 5.74
CA THR A 160 14.56 2.34 5.27
C THR A 160 14.29 1.32 6.37
N GLU A 161 14.83 1.54 7.56
CA GLU A 161 14.59 0.67 8.72
C GLU A 161 13.31 1.05 9.45
N SER A 162 12.94 2.32 9.40
CA SER A 162 11.67 2.82 9.96
C SER A 162 10.53 2.72 8.95
N PRO A 163 9.29 2.46 9.40
CA PRO A 163 8.15 2.41 8.49
C PRO A 163 7.87 3.80 7.90
N SER A 164 7.66 3.83 6.56
CA SER A 164 7.30 5.06 5.84
C SER A 164 5.92 5.62 6.21
N VAL A 165 5.04 4.77 6.71
CA VAL A 165 3.73 5.11 7.29
C VAL A 165 3.51 4.23 8.51
N PHE A 166 3.04 4.82 9.60
CA PHE A 166 2.64 4.09 10.80
C PHE A 166 1.44 4.75 11.47
N GLY A 167 0.69 3.95 12.24
CA GLY A 167 -0.44 4.40 13.03
C GLY A 167 -0.14 4.32 14.54
N TYR A 168 -0.66 5.27 15.28
CA TYR A 168 -0.71 5.22 16.73
C TYR A 168 -2.04 5.82 17.21
N GLU A 169 -2.79 5.09 18.02
CA GLU A 169 -4.17 5.45 18.39
C GLU A 169 -5.03 5.81 17.17
N ASN A 170 -5.50 7.05 17.07
CA ASN A 170 -6.27 7.54 15.94
C ASN A 170 -5.46 8.49 15.01
N HIS A 171 -4.14 8.43 15.10
CA HIS A 171 -3.21 9.22 14.28
C HIS A 171 -2.51 8.34 13.25
N ILE A 172 -2.31 8.85 12.05
CA ILE A 172 -1.49 8.24 10.99
C ILE A 172 -0.38 9.21 10.60
N PHE A 173 0.86 8.73 10.66
CA PHE A 173 2.06 9.50 10.37
C PHE A 173 2.68 9.05 9.06
N ILE A 174 3.01 9.99 8.18
CA ILE A 174 3.47 9.78 6.80
C ILE A 174 4.82 10.46 6.61
N HIS A 175 5.87 9.70 6.33
CA HIS A 175 7.19 10.22 5.99
C HIS A 175 7.24 10.57 4.50
N LEU A 176 7.02 11.85 4.14
CA LEU A 176 6.93 12.28 2.75
C LEU A 176 8.23 12.11 1.97
N ASP A 177 9.37 12.23 2.65
CA ASP A 177 10.70 12.01 2.08
C ASP A 177 10.95 10.57 1.61
N MET A 178 10.10 9.62 2.02
CA MET A 178 10.07 8.25 1.53
C MET A 178 9.21 8.06 0.26
N TYR A 179 8.69 9.14 -0.35
CA TYR A 179 7.79 9.06 -1.52
C TYR A 179 8.11 10.07 -2.62
N MET A 180 9.39 10.46 -2.73
CA MET A 180 9.85 11.45 -3.71
C MET A 180 9.97 10.92 -5.16
N GLY A 181 9.59 9.68 -5.42
CA GLY A 181 9.76 8.99 -6.71
C GLY A 181 11.01 8.12 -6.76
N ALA A 182 10.93 6.98 -7.44
CA ALA A 182 11.98 5.95 -7.51
C ALA A 182 13.36 6.49 -7.92
N ASP A 183 13.36 7.50 -8.78
CA ASP A 183 14.57 8.10 -9.35
C ASP A 183 15.20 9.21 -8.50
N SER A 184 14.65 9.49 -7.31
CA SER A 184 15.18 10.53 -6.43
C SER A 184 16.70 10.40 -6.25
N PRO A 185 17.48 11.48 -6.47
CA PRO A 185 18.92 11.44 -6.29
C PRO A 185 19.34 11.17 -4.84
N HIS A 186 18.47 11.49 -3.88
CA HIS A 186 18.71 11.21 -2.47
C HIS A 186 18.78 9.71 -2.19
N TYR A 187 17.85 8.90 -2.77
CA TYR A 187 17.84 7.44 -2.60
C TYR A 187 19.09 6.81 -3.21
N LYS A 188 19.50 7.26 -4.39
CA LYS A 188 20.73 6.79 -5.05
C LYS A 188 21.98 7.12 -4.25
N LYS A 189 22.05 8.33 -3.68
CA LYS A 189 23.19 8.82 -2.88
C LYS A 189 23.44 7.98 -1.62
N ILE A 190 22.39 7.50 -0.98
CA ILE A 190 22.48 6.66 0.23
C ILE A 190 22.43 5.16 -0.07
N GLY A 191 22.40 4.78 -1.36
CA GLY A 191 22.52 3.39 -1.80
C GLY A 191 21.26 2.54 -1.64
N ILE A 192 20.08 3.16 -1.64
CA ILE A 192 18.81 2.39 -1.60
C ILE A 192 18.67 1.55 -2.88
N PRO A 193 18.49 0.22 -2.77
CA PRO A 193 18.27 -0.63 -3.92
C PRO A 193 17.01 -0.24 -4.72
N LEU A 194 17.08 -0.36 -6.05
CA LEU A 194 15.97 0.05 -6.93
C LEU A 194 14.64 -0.65 -6.58
N TYR A 195 14.67 -1.95 -6.28
CA TYR A 195 13.45 -2.70 -5.93
C TYR A 195 12.74 -2.18 -4.67
N ILE A 196 13.46 -1.45 -3.80
CA ILE A 196 12.90 -0.75 -2.64
C ILE A 196 12.38 0.62 -3.07
N SER A 197 13.21 1.42 -3.78
CA SER A 197 12.84 2.78 -4.18
C SER A 197 11.71 2.82 -5.23
N GLU A 198 11.48 1.74 -5.99
CA GLU A 198 10.29 1.60 -6.85
C GLU A 198 8.97 1.76 -6.08
N ARG A 199 8.99 1.51 -4.76
CA ARG A 199 7.84 1.70 -3.86
C ARG A 199 7.74 3.12 -3.28
N PHE A 200 8.74 3.96 -3.49
CA PHE A 200 8.84 5.31 -2.93
C PHE A 200 8.26 6.34 -3.89
N ASP A 201 7.03 6.08 -4.36
CA ASP A 201 6.28 6.97 -5.24
C ASP A 201 5.00 7.45 -4.55
N LYS A 202 4.61 8.70 -4.79
CA LYS A 202 3.44 9.35 -4.17
C LYS A 202 2.14 8.55 -4.35
N LYS A 203 2.02 7.76 -5.42
CA LYS A 203 0.85 6.92 -5.68
C LYS A 203 0.61 5.83 -4.63
N TYR A 204 1.61 5.50 -3.82
CA TYR A 204 1.51 4.48 -2.78
C TYR A 204 1.14 5.03 -1.41
N ILE A 205 1.15 6.36 -1.19
CA ILE A 205 0.96 6.93 0.15
C ILE A 205 -0.41 6.55 0.71
N ALA A 206 -1.50 6.78 -0.02
CA ALA A 206 -2.85 6.45 0.44
C ALA A 206 -2.99 4.94 0.69
N ILE A 207 -2.51 4.09 -0.24
CA ILE A 207 -2.49 2.63 -0.10
C ILE A 207 -1.74 2.21 1.18
N ASP A 208 -0.57 2.80 1.42
CA ASP A 208 0.26 2.48 2.59
C ASP A 208 -0.39 2.94 3.91
N CYS A 209 -1.15 4.05 3.93
CA CYS A 209 -1.93 4.48 5.10
C CYS A 209 -2.94 3.39 5.52
N PHE A 210 -3.57 2.73 4.57
CA PHE A 210 -4.52 1.66 4.87
C PHE A 210 -3.78 0.35 5.19
N LYS A 211 -2.85 -0.06 4.35
CA LYS A 211 -2.15 -1.35 4.43
C LYS A 211 -1.17 -1.47 5.60
N LYS A 212 -0.51 -0.35 5.99
CA LYS A 212 0.54 -0.33 7.02
C LYS A 212 0.08 0.28 8.35
N ALA A 213 -1.08 0.95 8.39
CA ALA A 213 -1.56 1.60 9.61
C ALA A 213 -3.01 1.22 9.92
N LEU A 214 -3.98 1.61 9.09
CA LEU A 214 -5.40 1.49 9.42
C LEU A 214 -5.87 0.04 9.58
N VAL A 215 -5.35 -0.88 8.77
CA VAL A 215 -5.69 -2.31 8.83
C VAL A 215 -5.47 -2.93 10.21
N TYR A 216 -4.48 -2.47 10.97
CA TYR A 216 -4.18 -3.01 12.30
C TYR A 216 -5.22 -2.67 13.37
N LYS A 217 -6.16 -1.76 13.11
CA LYS A 217 -7.33 -1.55 13.98
C LYS A 217 -8.32 -2.74 13.93
N HIS A 218 -8.26 -3.57 12.91
CA HIS A 218 -9.18 -4.68 12.66
C HIS A 218 -8.50 -6.04 12.63
N LEU A 219 -7.21 -6.08 12.38
CA LEU A 219 -6.45 -7.31 12.25
C LEU A 219 -5.82 -7.65 13.61
N PRO A 220 -6.16 -8.80 14.23
CA PRO A 220 -5.53 -9.23 15.47
C PRO A 220 -4.03 -9.35 15.34
N GLU A 221 -3.32 -9.20 16.46
CA GLU A 221 -1.90 -9.48 16.50
C GLU A 221 -1.63 -10.90 16.02
N GLN A 222 -0.62 -11.05 15.16
CA GLN A 222 -0.29 -12.35 14.60
C GLN A 222 0.40 -13.23 15.66
N THR A 223 -0.31 -14.25 16.10
CA THR A 223 0.18 -15.22 17.09
C THR A 223 0.68 -16.53 16.46
N SER A 224 0.31 -16.79 15.21
CA SER A 224 0.65 -18.00 14.47
C SER A 224 1.96 -17.85 13.72
N ILE A 225 2.61 -18.97 13.39
CA ILE A 225 4.02 -19.00 13.05
C ILE A 225 4.37 -19.86 11.83
N THR A 226 3.39 -20.45 11.15
CA THR A 226 3.64 -21.18 9.90
C THR A 226 3.72 -20.22 8.71
N LEU A 227 4.36 -20.63 7.63
CA LEU A 227 4.38 -19.84 6.40
C LEU A 227 2.95 -19.56 5.91
N LEU A 228 2.03 -20.53 5.98
CA LEU A 228 0.63 -20.31 5.61
C LEU A 228 -0.02 -19.21 6.44
N ASP A 229 0.24 -19.18 7.75
CA ASP A 229 -0.31 -18.11 8.61
C ASP A 229 0.16 -16.73 8.16
N HIS A 230 1.44 -16.60 7.83
CA HIS A 230 2.00 -15.36 7.31
C HIS A 230 1.42 -15.00 5.93
N MET A 231 1.23 -15.98 5.05
CA MET A 231 0.62 -15.78 3.73
C MET A 231 -0.82 -15.25 3.87
N ILE A 232 -1.63 -15.87 4.72
CA ILE A 232 -3.02 -15.46 4.95
C ILE A 232 -3.08 -14.09 5.64
N TYR A 233 -2.19 -13.83 6.60
CA TYR A 233 -2.12 -12.54 7.28
C TYR A 233 -1.84 -11.39 6.30
N GLU A 234 -0.82 -11.53 5.45
CA GLU A 234 -0.52 -10.55 4.40
C GLU A 234 -1.65 -10.50 3.34
N GLY A 235 -2.25 -11.65 3.02
CA GLY A 235 -3.40 -11.74 2.12
C GLY A 235 -4.60 -10.93 2.61
N LYS A 236 -4.91 -10.97 3.90
CA LYS A 236 -5.97 -10.18 4.51
C LYS A 236 -5.69 -8.66 4.43
N LYS A 237 -4.44 -8.26 4.66
CA LYS A 237 -4.03 -6.85 4.54
C LYS A 237 -4.24 -6.35 3.11
N LEU A 238 -3.88 -7.16 2.12
CA LEU A 238 -4.07 -6.83 0.70
C LEU A 238 -5.55 -6.81 0.32
N TYR A 239 -6.35 -7.77 0.79
CA TYR A 239 -7.79 -7.82 0.53
C TYR A 239 -8.53 -6.64 1.18
N PHE A 240 -8.21 -6.31 2.43
CA PHE A 240 -8.71 -5.08 3.07
C PHE A 240 -8.41 -3.85 2.22
N THR A 241 -7.16 -3.71 1.77
CA THR A 241 -6.74 -2.57 0.95
C THR A 241 -7.45 -2.55 -0.39
N GLU A 242 -7.65 -3.70 -1.03
CA GLU A 242 -8.39 -3.86 -2.29
C GLU A 242 -9.81 -3.29 -2.19
N LEU A 243 -10.51 -3.56 -1.11
CA LEU A 243 -11.87 -3.07 -0.89
C LEU A 243 -11.93 -1.56 -0.68
N MET A 244 -10.88 -0.95 -0.13
CA MET A 244 -10.79 0.50 0.08
C MET A 244 -10.38 1.26 -1.19
N PHE A 245 -9.71 0.59 -2.14
CA PHE A 245 -9.20 1.18 -3.37
C PHE A 245 -9.67 0.42 -4.63
N PRO A 246 -10.99 0.28 -4.88
CA PRO A 246 -11.51 -0.55 -5.98
C PRO A 246 -11.13 -0.04 -7.38
N GLN A 247 -10.67 1.21 -7.52
CA GLN A 247 -10.17 1.78 -8.78
C GLN A 247 -8.67 1.51 -9.02
N ARG A 248 -7.95 1.04 -8.00
CA ARG A 248 -6.53 0.70 -8.15
C ARG A 248 -6.37 -0.70 -8.71
N THR A 249 -5.35 -0.86 -9.52
CA THR A 249 -5.01 -2.18 -10.06
C THR A 249 -4.36 -3.07 -8.99
N GLU A 250 -4.46 -4.38 -9.15
CA GLU A 250 -3.90 -5.33 -8.19
C GLU A 250 -2.36 -5.19 -8.08
N GLU A 251 -1.67 -4.88 -9.18
CA GLU A 251 -0.23 -4.60 -9.15
C GLU A 251 0.11 -3.37 -8.28
N ASP A 252 -0.69 -2.30 -8.32
CA ASP A 252 -0.50 -1.14 -7.45
C ASP A 252 -0.72 -1.50 -5.98
N LEU A 253 -1.77 -2.27 -5.66
CA LEU A 253 -2.10 -2.67 -4.29
C LEU A 253 -1.00 -3.52 -3.63
N ILE A 254 -0.47 -4.51 -4.35
CA ILE A 254 0.64 -5.31 -3.85
C ILE A 254 1.98 -4.58 -4.00
N GLY A 255 2.08 -3.64 -4.96
CA GLY A 255 3.27 -2.86 -5.29
C GLY A 255 4.24 -3.61 -6.19
N TYR A 256 3.74 -4.31 -7.16
CA TYR A 256 4.52 -4.91 -8.22
C TYR A 256 4.58 -3.99 -9.44
N THR A 257 5.59 -4.17 -10.30
CA THR A 257 5.50 -3.65 -11.66
C THR A 257 4.50 -4.51 -12.46
N PRO A 258 3.93 -3.99 -13.57
CA PRO A 258 3.04 -4.78 -14.44
C PRO A 258 3.66 -6.11 -14.88
N GLU A 259 4.96 -6.13 -15.19
CA GLU A 259 5.69 -7.33 -15.62
C GLU A 259 5.82 -8.35 -14.47
N LYS A 260 6.15 -7.89 -13.26
CA LYS A 260 6.24 -8.73 -12.06
C LYS A 260 4.89 -9.29 -11.66
N TYR A 261 3.83 -8.48 -11.77
CA TYR A 261 2.47 -8.94 -11.53
C TYR A 261 2.03 -10.00 -12.55
N ALA A 262 2.25 -9.74 -13.84
CA ALA A 262 1.95 -10.68 -14.91
C ALA A 262 2.69 -12.01 -14.71
N TRP A 263 3.97 -11.96 -14.32
CA TRP A 263 4.77 -13.14 -13.99
C TRP A 263 4.14 -13.92 -12.82
N ALA A 264 3.86 -13.25 -11.70
CA ALA A 264 3.28 -13.92 -10.53
C ALA A 264 1.93 -14.57 -10.87
N ASN A 265 1.10 -13.88 -11.66
CA ASN A 265 -0.21 -14.37 -12.07
C ASN A 265 -0.12 -15.58 -13.01
N GLN A 266 0.84 -15.57 -13.95
CA GLN A 266 1.09 -16.67 -14.89
C GLN A 266 1.60 -17.93 -14.16
N TYR A 267 2.49 -17.78 -13.18
CA TYR A 267 3.19 -18.88 -12.53
C TYR A 267 2.58 -19.30 -11.19
N GLN A 268 1.32 -18.92 -10.90
CA GLN A 268 0.61 -19.39 -9.69
C GLN A 268 0.68 -20.92 -9.49
N PRO A 269 0.45 -21.76 -10.54
CA PRO A 269 0.51 -23.21 -10.38
C PRO A 269 1.90 -23.73 -9.96
N GLU A 270 2.95 -23.16 -10.56
CA GLU A 270 4.34 -23.54 -10.26
C GLU A 270 4.75 -23.11 -8.85
N ILE A 271 4.33 -21.89 -8.43
CA ILE A 271 4.58 -21.38 -7.07
C ILE A 271 3.87 -22.28 -6.07
N TRP A 272 2.60 -22.60 -6.31
CA TRP A 272 1.79 -23.43 -5.42
C TRP A 272 2.36 -24.84 -5.31
N ASN A 273 2.70 -25.49 -6.43
CA ASN A 273 3.30 -26.82 -6.44
C ASN A 273 4.62 -26.83 -5.68
N TYR A 274 5.46 -25.79 -5.85
CA TYR A 274 6.71 -25.68 -5.10
C TYR A 274 6.48 -25.63 -3.58
N LEU A 275 5.51 -24.84 -3.13
CA LEU A 275 5.16 -24.72 -1.70
C LEU A 275 4.69 -26.07 -1.11
N ILE A 276 3.92 -26.85 -1.89
CA ILE A 276 3.44 -28.18 -1.48
C ILE A 276 4.58 -29.20 -1.51
N GLU A 277 5.31 -29.32 -2.63
CA GLU A 277 6.36 -30.32 -2.80
C GLU A 277 7.52 -30.17 -1.79
N LYS A 278 7.76 -28.94 -1.35
CA LYS A 278 8.77 -28.62 -0.32
C LYS A 278 8.20 -28.58 1.10
N GLU A 279 6.92 -28.95 1.27
CA GLU A 279 6.22 -28.97 2.58
C GLU A 279 6.31 -27.63 3.34
N LEU A 280 6.35 -26.49 2.59
CA LEU A 280 6.62 -25.18 3.18
C LEU A 280 5.41 -24.57 3.87
N LEU A 281 4.18 -24.90 3.47
CA LEU A 281 2.97 -24.26 3.98
C LEU A 281 2.88 -24.27 5.51
N PHE A 282 3.22 -25.41 6.12
CA PHE A 282 3.17 -25.58 7.58
C PHE A 282 4.55 -25.46 8.24
N SER A 283 5.55 -25.06 7.49
CA SER A 283 6.89 -24.81 8.02
C SER A 283 6.88 -23.58 8.95
N LYS A 284 7.61 -23.70 10.05
CA LYS A 284 7.90 -22.62 11.01
C LYS A 284 9.30 -22.03 10.78
N ASP A 285 9.92 -22.37 9.66
CA ASP A 285 11.27 -21.92 9.33
C ASP A 285 11.25 -20.43 8.95
N GLU A 286 11.98 -19.62 9.72
CA GLU A 286 12.17 -18.20 9.48
C GLU A 286 12.77 -17.90 8.09
N ASP A 287 13.60 -18.80 7.56
CA ASP A 287 14.17 -18.63 6.23
C ASP A 287 13.10 -18.76 5.13
N ALA A 288 12.12 -19.68 5.33
CA ALA A 288 10.97 -19.79 4.44
C ALA A 288 10.10 -18.52 4.52
N ARG A 289 9.80 -18.04 5.73
CA ARG A 289 9.05 -16.79 5.93
C ARG A 289 9.77 -15.62 5.22
N ARG A 290 11.05 -15.42 5.49
CA ARG A 290 11.85 -14.35 4.89
C ARG A 290 11.83 -14.39 3.37
N LYS A 291 12.00 -15.58 2.76
CA LYS A 291 12.03 -15.75 1.31
C LYS A 291 10.70 -15.43 0.61
N PHE A 292 9.57 -15.75 1.26
CA PHE A 292 8.26 -15.68 0.63
C PHE A 292 7.42 -14.47 1.05
N ILE A 293 7.72 -13.86 2.21
CA ILE A 293 6.91 -12.78 2.79
C ILE A 293 7.61 -11.42 2.76
N GLU A 294 8.94 -11.39 3.00
CA GLU A 294 9.66 -10.12 3.09
C GLU A 294 9.99 -9.53 1.71
N GLU A 295 10.23 -8.23 1.70
CA GLU A 295 10.66 -7.51 0.49
C GLU A 295 11.99 -8.05 -0.01
N ALA A 296 12.05 -8.35 -1.28
CA ALA A 296 13.25 -8.83 -1.96
C ALA A 296 13.16 -8.46 -3.46
N PRO A 297 14.30 -8.36 -4.17
CA PRO A 297 14.28 -8.09 -5.60
C PRO A 297 13.59 -9.21 -6.41
N PHE A 298 13.63 -10.43 -5.91
CA PHE A 298 12.97 -11.61 -6.47
C PHE A 298 12.87 -12.72 -5.40
N THR A 299 12.00 -13.70 -5.60
CA THR A 299 11.88 -14.86 -4.71
C THR A 299 12.87 -15.94 -5.12
N LYS A 300 13.92 -16.19 -4.30
CA LYS A 300 15.09 -17.04 -4.62
C LYS A 300 14.82 -18.42 -5.23
N PRO A 301 13.76 -19.18 -4.86
CA PRO A 301 13.50 -20.48 -5.51
C PRO A 301 13.13 -20.39 -6.99
N PHE A 302 12.80 -19.17 -7.49
CA PHE A 302 12.40 -18.91 -8.86
C PHE A 302 13.43 -18.07 -9.61
N THR A 303 13.08 -17.59 -10.79
CA THR A 303 13.95 -16.78 -11.62
C THR A 303 14.01 -15.33 -11.11
N ASN A 304 15.03 -14.56 -11.56
CA ASN A 304 15.13 -13.13 -11.28
C ASN A 304 13.96 -12.30 -11.85
N ALA A 305 13.16 -12.87 -12.76
CA ALA A 305 11.93 -12.25 -13.26
C ALA A 305 10.78 -12.34 -12.26
N SER A 306 10.85 -13.23 -11.25
CA SER A 306 9.85 -13.32 -10.21
C SER A 306 9.87 -12.06 -9.33
N PRO A 307 8.75 -11.63 -8.78
CA PRO A 307 8.76 -10.62 -7.72
C PRO A 307 9.23 -11.22 -6.39
N GLY A 308 9.55 -10.36 -5.43
CA GLY A 308 9.57 -10.74 -4.00
C GLY A 308 8.15 -10.98 -3.48
N ARG A 309 8.02 -11.40 -2.24
CA ARG A 309 6.72 -11.52 -1.53
C ARG A 309 5.69 -12.42 -2.21
N LEU A 310 6.12 -13.46 -2.95
CA LEU A 310 5.18 -14.39 -3.61
C LEU A 310 4.22 -15.08 -2.63
N GLY A 311 4.63 -15.30 -1.38
CA GLY A 311 3.74 -15.82 -0.34
C GLY A 311 2.59 -14.86 -0.02
N ALA A 312 2.85 -13.56 0.07
CA ALA A 312 1.81 -12.55 0.26
C ALA A 312 0.84 -12.50 -0.93
N PHE A 313 1.36 -12.61 -2.16
CA PHE A 313 0.53 -12.69 -3.38
C PHE A 313 -0.38 -13.92 -3.38
N ILE A 314 0.15 -15.11 -3.12
CA ILE A 314 -0.64 -16.35 -3.06
C ILE A 314 -1.65 -16.29 -1.89
N GLY A 315 -1.23 -15.78 -0.72
CA GLY A 315 -2.13 -15.58 0.42
C GLY A 315 -3.31 -14.67 0.08
N TRP A 316 -3.08 -13.63 -0.69
CA TRP A 316 -4.15 -12.74 -1.17
C TRP A 316 -5.13 -13.48 -2.10
N LYS A 317 -4.64 -14.27 -3.06
CA LYS A 317 -5.50 -15.08 -3.94
C LYS A 317 -6.32 -16.12 -3.16
N ILE A 318 -5.75 -16.70 -2.10
CA ILE A 318 -6.49 -17.60 -1.20
C ILE A 318 -7.60 -16.84 -0.46
N VAL A 319 -7.30 -15.66 0.09
CA VAL A 319 -8.30 -14.84 0.79
C VAL A 319 -9.41 -14.35 -0.15
N GLN A 320 -9.07 -13.93 -1.38
CA GLN A 320 -10.07 -13.59 -2.41
C GLN A 320 -11.02 -14.79 -2.65
N GLY A 321 -10.48 -15.99 -2.93
CA GLY A 321 -11.29 -17.19 -3.15
C GLY A 321 -12.13 -17.59 -1.92
N TYR A 322 -11.60 -17.40 -0.70
CA TYR A 322 -12.37 -17.64 0.52
C TYR A 322 -13.59 -16.71 0.61
N MET A 323 -13.41 -15.42 0.40
CA MET A 323 -14.51 -14.45 0.46
C MET A 323 -15.50 -14.55 -0.72
N GLU A 324 -15.04 -15.00 -1.89
CA GLU A 324 -15.92 -15.33 -3.02
C GLU A 324 -16.84 -16.52 -2.71
N ASN A 325 -16.36 -17.51 -1.97
CA ASN A 325 -17.11 -18.68 -1.58
C ASN A 325 -18.04 -18.44 -0.37
N HIS A 326 -17.78 -17.41 0.44
CA HIS A 326 -18.48 -17.08 1.68
C HIS A 326 -19.04 -15.65 1.64
N THR A 327 -20.04 -15.47 0.78
CA THR A 327 -20.64 -14.14 0.54
C THR A 327 -21.49 -13.60 1.70
N GLU A 328 -21.78 -14.44 2.67
CA GLU A 328 -22.46 -14.10 3.92
C GLU A 328 -21.53 -13.46 4.96
N LEU A 329 -20.21 -13.69 4.85
CA LEU A 329 -19.26 -13.15 5.80
C LEU A 329 -18.99 -11.66 5.56
N SER A 330 -18.89 -10.91 6.64
CA SER A 330 -18.43 -9.53 6.61
C SER A 330 -16.91 -9.44 6.51
N LEU A 331 -16.40 -8.28 6.14
CA LEU A 331 -14.95 -8.01 6.21
C LEU A 331 -14.40 -8.17 7.63
N ASP A 332 -15.16 -7.78 8.64
CA ASP A 332 -14.76 -7.90 10.04
C ASP A 332 -14.66 -9.39 10.48
N ASP A 333 -15.56 -10.27 10.00
CA ASP A 333 -15.47 -11.72 10.22
C ASP A 333 -14.18 -12.29 9.62
N LEU A 334 -13.83 -11.91 8.39
CA LEU A 334 -12.57 -12.30 7.78
C LEU A 334 -11.38 -11.82 8.61
N MET A 335 -11.35 -10.55 9.00
CA MET A 335 -10.21 -9.97 9.71
C MET A 335 -9.97 -10.66 11.05
N LYS A 336 -11.02 -11.00 11.79
CA LYS A 336 -10.96 -11.68 13.08
C LYS A 336 -10.69 -13.19 13.00
N ASN A 337 -10.91 -13.81 11.86
CA ASN A 337 -10.69 -15.24 11.69
C ASN A 337 -9.19 -15.58 11.72
N THR A 338 -8.72 -16.33 12.70
CA THR A 338 -7.30 -16.71 12.85
C THR A 338 -6.98 -18.11 12.32
N ASP A 339 -7.96 -18.85 11.79
CA ASP A 339 -7.76 -20.20 11.26
C ASP A 339 -7.34 -20.18 9.78
N SER A 340 -6.03 -20.04 9.56
CA SER A 340 -5.45 -20.03 8.21
C SER A 340 -5.68 -21.33 7.43
N GLN A 341 -5.77 -22.47 8.12
CA GLN A 341 -6.02 -23.76 7.47
C GLN A 341 -7.46 -23.88 6.97
N MET A 342 -8.42 -23.38 7.77
CA MET A 342 -9.82 -23.30 7.36
C MET A 342 -9.96 -22.36 6.15
N ILE A 343 -9.37 -21.15 6.22
CA ILE A 343 -9.40 -20.20 5.11
C ILE A 343 -8.84 -20.82 3.83
N LEU A 344 -7.69 -21.51 3.90
CA LEU A 344 -7.11 -22.23 2.76
C LEU A 344 -8.06 -23.31 2.23
N LYS A 345 -8.58 -24.17 3.12
CA LYS A 345 -9.45 -25.28 2.73
C LYS A 345 -10.72 -24.78 2.02
N GLU A 346 -11.35 -23.76 2.57
CA GLU A 346 -12.64 -23.26 2.11
C GLU A 346 -12.52 -22.26 0.96
N SER A 347 -11.32 -21.70 0.72
CA SER A 347 -11.04 -20.88 -0.46
C SER A 347 -11.16 -21.64 -1.78
N GLY A 348 -11.01 -22.97 -1.73
CA GLY A 348 -10.94 -23.82 -2.93
C GLY A 348 -9.72 -23.52 -3.83
N TYR A 349 -8.72 -22.77 -3.33
CA TYR A 349 -7.56 -22.35 -4.11
C TYR A 349 -6.76 -23.54 -4.66
N LYS A 350 -6.85 -23.76 -5.96
CA LYS A 350 -6.13 -24.80 -6.71
C LYS A 350 -5.80 -24.25 -8.10
N PRO A 351 -4.70 -23.49 -8.24
CA PRO A 351 -4.34 -22.92 -9.52
C PRO A 351 -3.97 -24.04 -10.51
N LEU A 352 -4.68 -24.09 -11.63
CA LEU A 352 -4.45 -25.10 -12.69
C LEU A 352 -3.40 -24.58 -13.66
N LYS A 353 -2.56 -25.49 -14.18
CA LYS A 353 -1.72 -25.18 -15.34
C LYS A 353 -2.61 -24.92 -16.54
N LYS A 354 -2.44 -23.74 -17.15
CA LYS A 354 -3.09 -23.40 -18.42
C LYS A 354 -2.39 -24.08 -19.59
#